data_998732c6c57b11d956563ff3ddc989ef
#
_entry.id   998732c6c57b11d956563ff3ddc989ef
#
_cell.length_a   1.000
_cell.length_b   1.000
_cell.length_c   1.000
_cell.angle_alpha   90.00
_cell.angle_beta   90.00
_cell.angle_gamma   90.00
#
_symmetry.space_group_name_H-M   'P 1'
#
loop_
_entity.id
_entity.type
_entity.pdbx_description
1 polymer ?
#
loop_
_entity_poly.entity_id
_entity_poly.type
_entity_poly.pdbx_seq_one_letter_code
_entity_poly.pdbx_strand_id
1 'polypeptide(L)'
;MLRKISSFSVLLLVAAGLTVAAPAQAAAKISNGVSCTKSGATTKVSTGTYKCAKNPTTSSTKITWLSTDCIATGASYLKAKSNLPLIKTATDKTLAELDAEIILQQKALATALADIEGYKAKIAAINVKLTPIKADVANAAKNAATIKAYEGAIKNYETAITTKTRVTSVSGTITRSISRIETSRKQAVAAYAGAQADVVDGLDMTKLICTKGF
;
A
#
# COMPACT_ATOMS: atom_id res chain seq x y z
N MET A 1 -14.59 3.14 -2.57
CA MET A 1 -15.10 2.21 -1.56
C MET A 1 -14.07 2.16 -0.42
N LEU A 2 -14.34 2.84 0.68
CA LEU A 2 -13.45 2.83 1.86
C LEU A 2 -13.70 1.54 2.64
N ARG A 3 -12.74 0.63 2.66
CA ARG A 3 -12.78 -0.52 3.57
C ARG A 3 -12.28 -0.11 4.95
N LYS A 4 -13.18 -0.22 5.92
CA LYS A 4 -12.93 -0.04 7.35
C LYS A 4 -11.85 -1.01 7.82
N ILE A 5 -10.79 -0.47 8.43
CA ILE A 5 -9.82 -1.26 9.19
C ILE A 5 -10.48 -1.58 10.53
N SER A 6 -10.82 -2.86 10.72
CA SER A 6 -11.41 -3.34 11.98
C SER A 6 -10.31 -3.50 13.03
N SER A 7 -10.48 -2.81 14.14
CA SER A 7 -9.71 -2.96 15.37
C SER A 7 -9.92 -4.37 15.94
N PHE A 8 -8.85 -5.14 16.11
CA PHE A 8 -8.88 -6.44 16.77
C PHE A 8 -8.95 -6.24 18.28
N SER A 9 -10.11 -6.52 18.86
CA SER A 9 -10.28 -6.66 20.32
C SER A 9 -9.75 -8.01 20.77
N VAL A 10 -8.75 -8.01 21.65
CA VAL A 10 -8.22 -9.21 22.31
C VAL A 10 -9.13 -9.60 23.46
N LEU A 11 -9.81 -10.74 23.33
CA LEU A 11 -10.56 -11.38 24.42
C LEU A 11 -9.57 -12.17 25.31
N LEU A 12 -9.44 -11.75 26.57
CA LEU A 12 -8.73 -12.49 27.61
C LEU A 12 -9.65 -13.60 28.16
N LEU A 13 -9.30 -14.86 27.93
CA LEU A 13 -9.86 -16.02 28.62
C LEU A 13 -9.00 -16.35 29.84
N VAL A 14 -9.58 -16.15 31.02
CA VAL A 14 -9.00 -16.55 32.29
C VAL A 14 -9.40 -18.01 32.57
N ALA A 15 -8.42 -18.93 32.55
CA ALA A 15 -8.60 -20.30 33.01
C ALA A 15 -8.08 -20.43 34.46
N ALA A 16 -8.99 -20.74 35.39
CA ALA A 16 -8.66 -21.04 36.77
C ALA A 16 -7.97 -22.41 36.89
N GLY A 17 -6.75 -22.46 37.37
CA GLY A 17 -5.97 -23.68 37.56
C GLY A 17 -5.64 -23.93 39.04
N LEU A 18 -5.94 -25.13 39.51
CA LEU A 18 -5.73 -25.68 40.85
C LEU A 18 -4.25 -25.63 41.30
N THR A 19 -4.04 -25.11 42.51
CA THR A 19 -2.72 -25.05 43.15
C THR A 19 -2.45 -26.34 43.98
N VAL A 20 -1.42 -27.06 43.61
CA VAL A 20 -0.83 -28.13 44.46
C VAL A 20 0.37 -27.53 45.20
N ALA A 21 0.34 -27.48 46.51
CA ALA A 21 1.43 -27.02 47.35
C ALA A 21 2.52 -28.09 47.40
N ALA A 22 3.74 -27.76 46.97
CA ALA A 22 4.96 -28.57 47.14
C ALA A 22 5.90 -27.93 48.19
N PRO A 23 6.72 -28.72 48.90
CA PRO A 23 7.54 -28.26 50.05
C PRO A 23 8.61 -27.24 49.63
N ALA A 24 8.88 -26.30 50.53
CA ALA A 24 9.83 -25.21 50.33
C ALA A 24 11.28 -25.73 50.30
N GLN A 25 11.75 -26.11 49.14
CA GLN A 25 13.19 -26.07 48.85
C GLN A 25 13.53 -24.63 48.49
N ALA A 26 14.74 -24.15 48.93
CA ALA A 26 15.22 -22.80 48.65
C ALA A 26 14.95 -22.46 47.17
N ALA A 27 13.90 -21.72 46.95
CA ALA A 27 13.34 -21.49 45.60
C ALA A 27 14.40 -20.76 44.78
N ALA A 28 15.03 -21.46 43.85
CA ALA A 28 15.83 -20.83 42.82
C ALA A 28 15.00 -19.68 42.26
N LYS A 29 15.54 -18.45 42.34
CA LYS A 29 14.83 -17.22 41.92
C LYS A 29 14.33 -17.40 40.51
N ILE A 30 13.05 -17.65 40.34
CA ILE A 30 12.45 -17.86 39.02
C ILE A 30 12.43 -16.52 38.31
N SER A 31 13.06 -16.46 37.14
CA SER A 31 13.12 -15.29 36.27
C SER A 31 13.30 -15.75 34.83
N ASN A 32 13.15 -14.85 33.90
CA ASN A 32 13.36 -15.13 32.47
C ASN A 32 14.76 -15.75 32.26
N GLY A 33 14.82 -16.82 31.48
CA GLY A 33 16.08 -17.50 31.12
C GLY A 33 16.54 -18.59 32.08
N VAL A 34 15.98 -18.69 33.28
CA VAL A 34 16.31 -19.79 34.23
C VAL A 34 15.78 -21.11 33.67
N SER A 35 16.65 -22.15 33.69
CA SER A 35 16.31 -23.49 33.18
C SER A 35 15.09 -24.09 33.90
N CYS A 36 14.25 -24.79 33.17
CA CYS A 36 13.12 -25.54 33.68
C CYS A 36 13.09 -26.94 33.08
N THR A 37 12.42 -27.90 33.73
CA THR A 37 12.46 -29.33 33.35
C THR A 37 11.20 -29.78 32.60
N LYS A 38 10.06 -29.15 32.83
CA LYS A 38 8.76 -29.58 32.26
C LYS A 38 8.18 -28.50 31.38
N SER A 39 8.19 -28.73 30.04
CA SER A 39 7.58 -27.81 29.08
C SER A 39 6.11 -27.59 29.40
N GLY A 40 5.65 -26.33 29.31
CA GLY A 40 4.27 -25.93 29.60
C GLY A 40 3.95 -25.74 31.09
N ALA A 41 4.84 -26.15 32.03
CA ALA A 41 4.63 -25.89 33.45
C ALA A 41 4.51 -24.38 33.70
N THR A 42 3.61 -23.99 34.60
CA THR A 42 3.40 -22.60 35.03
C THR A 42 3.68 -22.45 36.51
N THR A 43 4.20 -21.29 36.90
CA THR A 43 4.42 -20.93 38.30
C THR A 43 4.14 -19.44 38.48
N LYS A 44 3.70 -19.09 39.70
CA LYS A 44 3.46 -17.68 40.08
C LYS A 44 4.44 -17.33 41.20
N VAL A 45 5.17 -16.26 41.02
CA VAL A 45 6.09 -15.68 42.02
C VAL A 45 5.71 -14.21 42.25
N SER A 46 6.35 -13.54 43.20
CA SER A 46 6.08 -12.13 43.51
C SER A 46 6.23 -11.19 42.29
N THR A 47 7.13 -11.55 41.36
CA THR A 47 7.42 -10.77 40.16
C THR A 47 6.52 -11.12 38.96
N GLY A 48 5.56 -12.04 39.09
CA GLY A 48 4.63 -12.37 38.02
C GLY A 48 4.40 -13.87 37.78
N THR A 49 3.74 -14.18 36.69
CA THR A 49 3.48 -15.56 36.26
C THR A 49 4.50 -15.95 35.16
N TYR A 50 5.09 -17.12 35.33
CA TYR A 50 6.08 -17.67 34.40
C TYR A 50 5.61 -19.01 33.84
N LYS A 51 5.98 -19.29 32.61
CA LYS A 51 5.73 -20.55 31.92
C LYS A 51 7.05 -21.11 31.40
N CYS A 52 7.25 -22.43 31.58
CA CYS A 52 8.38 -23.12 31.04
C CYS A 52 8.21 -23.33 29.52
N ALA A 53 8.99 -22.62 28.73
CA ALA A 53 8.87 -22.62 27.27
C ALA A 53 10.21 -22.36 26.57
N LYS A 54 10.27 -22.56 25.25
CA LYS A 54 11.40 -22.10 24.43
C LYS A 54 11.35 -20.59 24.29
N ASN A 55 12.51 -19.93 24.38
CA ASN A 55 12.60 -18.51 24.15
C ASN A 55 12.34 -18.20 22.66
N PRO A 56 11.33 -17.39 22.32
CA PRO A 56 10.95 -17.10 20.93
C PRO A 56 11.98 -16.27 20.15
N THR A 57 12.94 -15.64 20.85
CA THR A 57 13.97 -14.78 20.21
C THR A 57 15.29 -15.51 19.96
N THR A 58 15.41 -16.77 20.37
CA THR A 58 16.63 -17.55 20.19
C THR A 58 16.37 -18.81 19.39
N SER A 59 17.39 -19.32 18.71
CA SER A 59 17.36 -20.62 18.05
C SER A 59 17.57 -21.80 19.02
N SER A 60 17.74 -21.52 20.32
CA SER A 60 17.98 -22.55 21.35
C SER A 60 16.76 -23.46 21.50
N THR A 61 17.01 -24.77 21.57
CA THR A 61 16.00 -25.77 21.90
C THR A 61 15.75 -25.90 23.39
N LYS A 62 16.61 -25.29 24.24
CA LYS A 62 16.50 -25.32 25.69
C LYS A 62 15.21 -24.63 26.15
N ILE A 63 14.53 -25.23 27.12
CA ILE A 63 13.37 -24.65 27.77
C ILE A 63 13.79 -23.90 29.03
N THR A 64 13.21 -22.72 29.21
CA THR A 64 13.47 -21.83 30.33
C THR A 64 12.19 -21.25 30.87
N TRP A 65 12.19 -20.76 32.08
CA TRP A 65 11.12 -19.96 32.62
C TRP A 65 11.05 -18.64 31.84
N LEU A 66 9.89 -18.32 31.34
CA LEU A 66 9.59 -17.08 30.61
C LEU A 66 8.33 -16.45 31.22
N SER A 67 8.36 -15.15 31.44
CA SER A 67 7.17 -14.42 31.87
C SER A 67 6.04 -14.52 30.83
N THR A 68 4.81 -14.41 31.27
CA THR A 68 3.65 -14.40 30.35
C THR A 68 3.77 -13.31 29.29
N ASP A 69 4.36 -12.15 29.64
CA ASP A 69 4.56 -11.03 28.71
C ASP A 69 5.63 -11.35 27.67
N CYS A 70 6.74 -12.03 28.06
CA CYS A 70 7.73 -12.54 27.10
C CYS A 70 7.08 -13.49 26.07
N ILE A 71 6.21 -14.38 26.53
CA ILE A 71 5.53 -15.34 25.64
C ILE A 71 4.53 -14.61 24.72
N ALA A 72 3.76 -13.67 25.24
CA ALA A 72 2.76 -12.92 24.47
C ALA A 72 3.40 -12.03 23.39
N THR A 73 4.45 -11.26 23.77
CA THR A 73 5.18 -10.42 22.80
C THR A 73 5.92 -11.27 21.78
N GLY A 74 6.53 -12.39 22.22
CA GLY A 74 7.18 -13.34 21.33
C GLY A 74 6.21 -13.96 20.31
N ALA A 75 5.01 -14.33 20.73
CA ALA A 75 3.97 -14.84 19.82
C ALA A 75 3.56 -13.78 18.80
N SER A 76 3.39 -12.52 19.23
CA SER A 76 3.08 -11.40 18.34
C SER A 76 4.17 -11.15 17.31
N TYR A 77 5.44 -11.12 17.75
CA TYR A 77 6.60 -11.01 16.86
C TYR A 77 6.64 -12.15 15.83
N LEU A 78 6.50 -13.40 16.25
CA LEU A 78 6.54 -14.55 15.34
C LEU A 78 5.40 -14.51 14.33
N LYS A 79 4.21 -14.07 14.74
CA LYS A 79 3.07 -13.86 13.84
C LYS A 79 3.34 -12.75 12.82
N ALA A 80 3.88 -11.61 13.25
CA ALA A 80 4.25 -10.52 12.34
C ALA A 80 5.31 -10.99 11.33
N LYS A 81 6.35 -11.67 11.82
CA LYS A 81 7.41 -12.25 10.99
C LYS A 81 6.88 -13.26 9.95
N SER A 82 5.97 -14.15 10.35
CA SER A 82 5.39 -15.14 9.44
C SER A 82 4.46 -14.51 8.39
N ASN A 83 3.83 -13.38 8.69
CA ASN A 83 2.96 -12.67 7.76
C ASN A 83 3.73 -11.78 6.76
N LEU A 84 4.97 -11.40 7.07
CA LEU A 84 5.74 -10.47 6.24
C LEU A 84 5.91 -10.94 4.77
N PRO A 85 6.18 -12.21 4.46
CA PRO A 85 6.23 -12.70 3.08
C PRO A 85 4.89 -12.57 2.34
N LEU A 86 3.76 -12.79 3.03
CA LEU A 86 2.43 -12.64 2.45
C LEU A 86 2.13 -11.17 2.13
N ILE A 87 2.49 -10.26 3.05
CA ILE A 87 2.36 -8.81 2.84
C ILE A 87 3.23 -8.40 1.65
N LYS A 88 4.47 -8.89 1.56
CA LYS A 88 5.36 -8.63 0.43
C LYS A 88 4.73 -9.05 -0.89
N THR A 89 4.24 -10.27 -0.98
CA THR A 89 3.62 -10.79 -2.21
C THR A 89 2.39 -9.98 -2.61
N ALA A 90 1.54 -9.60 -1.65
CA ALA A 90 0.39 -8.76 -1.91
C ALA A 90 0.80 -7.34 -2.37
N THR A 91 1.85 -6.77 -1.76
CA THR A 91 2.39 -5.46 -2.16
C THR A 91 2.97 -5.51 -3.57
N ASP A 92 3.80 -6.52 -3.88
CA ASP A 92 4.41 -6.69 -5.20
C ASP A 92 3.33 -6.80 -6.30
N LYS A 93 2.26 -7.57 -6.03
CA LYS A 93 1.10 -7.67 -6.95
C LYS A 93 0.41 -6.32 -7.14
N THR A 94 0.13 -5.62 -6.05
CA THR A 94 -0.49 -4.29 -6.11
C THR A 94 0.38 -3.30 -6.90
N LEU A 95 1.69 -3.31 -6.70
CA LEU A 95 2.61 -2.44 -7.43
C LEU A 95 2.62 -2.76 -8.93
N ALA A 96 2.62 -4.03 -9.31
CA ALA A 96 2.56 -4.44 -10.71
C ALA A 96 1.25 -4.00 -11.39
N GLU A 97 0.12 -4.10 -10.70
CA GLU A 97 -1.19 -3.63 -11.19
C GLU A 97 -1.20 -2.10 -11.39
N LEU A 98 -0.67 -1.34 -10.41
CA LEU A 98 -0.57 0.12 -10.49
C LEU A 98 0.40 0.56 -11.59
N ASP A 99 1.53 -0.12 -11.77
CA ASP A 99 2.50 0.18 -12.82
C ASP A 99 1.90 -0.06 -14.22
N ALA A 100 1.12 -1.15 -14.40
CA ALA A 100 0.41 -1.40 -15.63
C ALA A 100 -0.64 -0.31 -15.94
N GLU A 101 -1.36 0.16 -14.91
CA GLU A 101 -2.33 1.24 -15.07
C GLU A 101 -1.67 2.59 -15.41
N ILE A 102 -0.52 2.91 -14.81
CA ILE A 102 0.27 4.11 -15.18
C ILE A 102 0.62 4.09 -16.66
N ILE A 103 1.11 2.95 -17.17
CA ILE A 103 1.47 2.80 -18.58
C ILE A 103 0.26 3.07 -19.49
N LEU A 104 -0.91 2.55 -19.15
CA LEU A 104 -2.15 2.79 -19.90
C LEU A 104 -2.54 4.28 -19.90
N GLN A 105 -2.47 4.95 -18.75
CA GLN A 105 -2.81 6.37 -18.63
C GLN A 105 -1.81 7.25 -19.38
N GLN A 106 -0.50 6.93 -19.31
CA GLN A 106 0.53 7.64 -20.06
C GLN A 106 0.36 7.48 -21.57
N LYS A 107 -0.01 6.28 -22.04
CA LYS A 107 -0.35 6.05 -23.46
C LYS A 107 -1.55 6.85 -23.88
N ALA A 108 -2.62 6.90 -23.07
CA ALA A 108 -3.80 7.69 -23.34
C ALA A 108 -3.48 9.20 -23.42
N LEU A 109 -2.61 9.69 -22.52
CA LEU A 109 -2.12 11.07 -22.54
C LEU A 109 -1.35 11.36 -23.82
N ALA A 110 -0.39 10.51 -24.18
CA ALA A 110 0.41 10.67 -25.40
C ALA A 110 -0.46 10.66 -26.67
N THR A 111 -1.43 9.75 -26.74
CA THR A 111 -2.38 9.69 -27.86
C THR A 111 -3.22 10.96 -27.93
N ALA A 112 -3.76 11.45 -26.82
CA ALA A 112 -4.57 12.65 -26.80
C ALA A 112 -3.77 13.90 -27.21
N LEU A 113 -2.50 14.01 -26.83
CA LEU A 113 -1.62 15.10 -27.26
C LEU A 113 -1.29 15.00 -28.75
N ALA A 114 -1.01 13.81 -29.28
CA ALA A 114 -0.77 13.60 -30.71
C ALA A 114 -2.01 13.95 -31.55
N ASP A 115 -3.21 13.62 -31.08
CA ASP A 115 -4.47 13.99 -31.73
C ASP A 115 -4.66 15.52 -31.80
N ILE A 116 -4.32 16.25 -30.73
CA ILE A 116 -4.36 17.71 -30.70
C ILE A 116 -3.48 18.29 -31.83
N GLU A 117 -2.24 17.82 -31.93
CA GLU A 117 -1.32 18.28 -32.99
C GLU A 117 -1.83 17.88 -34.39
N GLY A 118 -2.39 16.68 -34.55
CA GLY A 118 -3.02 16.24 -35.79
C GLY A 118 -4.20 17.13 -36.20
N TYR A 119 -5.03 17.55 -35.25
CA TYR A 119 -6.16 18.47 -35.55
C TYR A 119 -5.68 19.87 -35.88
N LYS A 120 -4.67 20.41 -35.22
CA LYS A 120 -4.05 21.69 -35.57
C LYS A 120 -3.49 21.66 -36.98
N ALA A 121 -2.80 20.59 -37.41
CA ALA A 121 -2.31 20.43 -38.76
C ALA A 121 -3.44 20.39 -39.81
N LYS A 122 -4.56 19.71 -39.50
CA LYS A 122 -5.72 19.69 -40.36
C LYS A 122 -6.37 21.07 -40.52
N ILE A 123 -6.49 21.84 -39.43
CA ILE A 123 -6.97 23.23 -39.47
C ILE A 123 -6.07 24.09 -40.36
N ALA A 124 -4.74 23.98 -40.19
CA ALA A 124 -3.77 24.70 -41.01
C ALA A 124 -3.94 24.36 -42.51
N ALA A 125 -4.05 23.07 -42.86
CA ALA A 125 -4.27 22.62 -44.23
C ALA A 125 -5.61 23.12 -44.85
N ILE A 126 -6.67 23.18 -44.03
CA ILE A 126 -7.94 23.74 -44.47
C ILE A 126 -7.83 25.25 -44.71
N ASN A 127 -7.18 25.99 -43.82
CA ASN A 127 -6.97 27.43 -43.95
C ASN A 127 -6.20 27.81 -45.22
N VAL A 128 -5.17 27.01 -45.59
CA VAL A 128 -4.44 27.19 -46.86
C VAL A 128 -5.41 27.13 -48.08
N LYS A 129 -6.37 26.22 -48.04
CA LYS A 129 -7.38 26.08 -49.13
C LYS A 129 -8.49 27.14 -49.04
N LEU A 130 -8.90 27.51 -47.84
CA LEU A 130 -10.02 28.42 -47.59
C LEU A 130 -9.66 29.88 -47.92
N THR A 131 -8.42 30.31 -47.63
CA THR A 131 -7.96 31.67 -47.82
C THR A 131 -8.17 32.17 -49.27
N PRO A 132 -7.70 31.48 -50.33
CA PRO A 132 -7.92 31.94 -51.70
C PRO A 132 -9.41 31.89 -52.12
N ILE A 133 -10.17 30.90 -51.61
CA ILE A 133 -11.61 30.79 -51.93
C ILE A 133 -12.40 31.97 -51.35
N LYS A 134 -12.06 32.43 -50.14
CA LYS A 134 -12.66 33.62 -49.53
C LYS A 134 -12.25 34.92 -50.22
N ALA A 135 -11.05 34.98 -50.77
CA ALA A 135 -10.54 36.14 -51.49
C ALA A 135 -11.21 36.32 -52.89
N ASP A 136 -11.80 35.25 -53.44
CA ASP A 136 -12.48 35.28 -54.75
C ASP A 136 -13.88 35.86 -54.62
N VAL A 137 -13.95 37.17 -54.54
CA VAL A 137 -15.22 37.94 -54.40
C VAL A 137 -16.14 37.76 -55.63
N ALA A 138 -15.54 37.59 -56.81
CA ALA A 138 -16.31 37.42 -58.06
C ALA A 138 -17.17 36.14 -58.08
N ASN A 139 -16.71 35.09 -57.36
CA ASN A 139 -17.41 33.82 -57.25
C ASN A 139 -18.02 33.58 -55.85
N ALA A 140 -18.20 34.60 -55.03
CA ALA A 140 -18.62 34.49 -53.63
C ALA A 140 -19.87 33.60 -53.44
N ALA A 141 -20.92 33.82 -54.26
CA ALA A 141 -22.16 33.02 -54.17
C ALA A 141 -21.93 31.54 -54.52
N LYS A 142 -21.08 31.23 -55.52
CA LYS A 142 -20.71 29.87 -55.90
C LYS A 142 -19.86 29.18 -54.81
N ASN A 143 -19.01 29.96 -54.15
CA ASN A 143 -18.09 29.46 -53.11
C ASN A 143 -18.75 29.33 -51.73
N ALA A 144 -19.92 29.91 -51.49
CA ALA A 144 -20.57 29.99 -50.16
C ALA A 144 -20.75 28.63 -49.49
N ALA A 145 -21.19 27.60 -50.21
CA ALA A 145 -21.35 26.25 -49.65
C ALA A 145 -20.02 25.60 -49.25
N THR A 146 -18.99 25.78 -50.09
CA THR A 146 -17.63 25.28 -49.82
C THR A 146 -16.99 25.98 -48.61
N ILE A 147 -17.14 27.30 -48.51
CA ILE A 147 -16.67 28.10 -47.36
C ILE A 147 -17.32 27.59 -46.08
N LYS A 148 -18.66 27.45 -46.08
CA LYS A 148 -19.43 26.94 -44.92
C LYS A 148 -18.99 25.55 -44.50
N ALA A 149 -18.70 24.66 -45.47
CA ALA A 149 -18.22 23.30 -45.17
C ALA A 149 -16.85 23.31 -44.52
N TYR A 150 -15.90 24.12 -45.01
CA TYR A 150 -14.55 24.26 -44.42
C TYR A 150 -14.60 24.90 -43.02
N GLU A 151 -15.39 25.96 -42.83
CA GLU A 151 -15.57 26.58 -41.51
C GLU A 151 -16.20 25.62 -40.51
N GLY A 152 -17.18 24.81 -40.93
CA GLY A 152 -17.74 23.75 -40.10
C GLY A 152 -16.74 22.70 -39.71
N ALA A 153 -15.84 22.28 -40.62
CA ALA A 153 -14.77 21.34 -40.32
C ALA A 153 -13.76 21.91 -39.32
N ILE A 154 -13.35 23.18 -39.51
CA ILE A 154 -12.46 23.89 -38.55
C ILE A 154 -13.10 23.90 -37.17
N LYS A 155 -14.35 24.32 -37.02
CA LYS A 155 -15.08 24.38 -35.76
C LYS A 155 -15.11 23.00 -35.05
N ASN A 156 -15.34 21.95 -35.83
CA ASN A 156 -15.34 20.58 -35.28
C ASN A 156 -13.95 20.18 -34.72
N TYR A 157 -12.87 20.51 -35.43
CA TYR A 157 -11.50 20.25 -34.92
C TYR A 157 -11.16 21.11 -33.72
N GLU A 158 -11.54 22.37 -33.68
CA GLU A 158 -11.35 23.25 -32.50
C GLU A 158 -12.09 22.72 -31.28
N THR A 159 -13.31 22.22 -31.45
CA THR A 159 -14.08 21.57 -30.39
C THR A 159 -13.38 20.30 -29.90
N ALA A 160 -12.86 19.49 -30.82
CA ALA A 160 -12.10 18.28 -30.46
C ALA A 160 -10.80 18.63 -29.70
N ILE A 161 -10.05 19.65 -30.16
CA ILE A 161 -8.85 20.16 -29.47
C ILE A 161 -9.21 20.61 -28.05
N THR A 162 -10.25 21.45 -27.91
CA THR A 162 -10.68 21.94 -26.58
C THR A 162 -11.02 20.80 -25.64
N THR A 163 -11.76 19.79 -26.11
CA THR A 163 -12.13 18.62 -25.32
C THR A 163 -10.89 17.83 -24.90
N LYS A 164 -9.97 17.56 -25.82
CA LYS A 164 -8.74 16.82 -25.51
C LYS A 164 -7.79 17.61 -24.60
N THR A 165 -7.64 18.92 -24.82
CA THR A 165 -6.85 19.80 -23.95
C THR A 165 -7.37 19.77 -22.51
N ARG A 166 -8.70 19.76 -22.32
CA ARG A 166 -9.31 19.69 -20.99
C ARG A 166 -8.95 18.40 -20.24
N VAL A 167 -8.91 17.25 -20.91
CA VAL A 167 -8.60 15.97 -20.26
C VAL A 167 -7.10 15.75 -20.04
N THR A 168 -6.25 16.43 -20.84
CA THR A 168 -4.78 16.34 -20.76
C THR A 168 -4.15 17.45 -19.91
N SER A 169 -4.90 18.49 -19.53
CA SER A 169 -4.40 19.57 -18.68
C SER A 169 -3.95 19.06 -17.30
N VAL A 170 -3.23 19.86 -16.55
CA VAL A 170 -2.77 19.54 -15.18
C VAL A 170 -3.94 19.16 -14.26
N SER A 171 -5.08 19.81 -14.41
CA SER A 171 -6.32 19.48 -13.71
C SER A 171 -7.21 18.48 -14.47
N GLY A 172 -6.75 17.95 -15.59
CA GLY A 172 -7.47 17.01 -16.44
C GLY A 172 -7.62 15.63 -15.81
N THR A 173 -8.57 14.86 -16.33
CA THR A 173 -8.88 13.53 -15.76
C THR A 173 -7.72 12.56 -15.87
N ILE A 174 -6.98 12.55 -16.99
CA ILE A 174 -5.84 11.63 -17.20
C ILE A 174 -4.71 11.99 -16.24
N THR A 175 -4.31 13.25 -16.17
CA THR A 175 -3.22 13.71 -15.30
C THR A 175 -3.54 13.46 -13.83
N ARG A 176 -4.77 13.73 -13.39
CA ARG A 176 -5.21 13.42 -12.03
C ARG A 176 -5.23 11.91 -11.74
N SER A 177 -5.59 11.08 -12.74
CA SER A 177 -5.55 9.63 -12.60
C SER A 177 -4.11 9.16 -12.35
N ILE A 178 -3.15 9.60 -13.16
CA ILE A 178 -1.74 9.29 -12.99
C ILE A 178 -1.25 9.67 -11.57
N SER A 179 -1.53 10.90 -11.13
CA SER A 179 -1.12 11.37 -9.80
C SER A 179 -1.72 10.55 -8.65
N ARG A 180 -2.98 10.11 -8.79
CA ARG A 180 -3.61 9.22 -7.80
C ARG A 180 -2.95 7.85 -7.75
N ILE A 181 -2.63 7.28 -8.91
CA ILE A 181 -1.96 5.98 -9.00
C ILE A 181 -0.57 6.07 -8.36
N GLU A 182 0.20 7.13 -8.66
CA GLU A 182 1.50 7.37 -8.04
C GLU A 182 1.42 7.51 -6.52
N THR A 183 0.39 8.19 -6.02
CA THR A 183 0.12 8.29 -4.58
C THR A 183 -0.18 6.93 -3.97
N SER A 184 -1.03 6.13 -4.61
CA SER A 184 -1.35 4.76 -4.16
C SER A 184 -0.11 3.86 -4.15
N ARG A 185 0.76 4.01 -5.15
CA ARG A 185 2.04 3.30 -5.23
C ARG A 185 2.95 3.64 -4.05
N LYS A 186 3.11 4.92 -3.73
CA LYS A 186 3.89 5.36 -2.57
C LYS A 186 3.31 4.81 -1.26
N GLN A 187 1.99 4.81 -1.12
CA GLN A 187 1.31 4.26 0.06
C GLN A 187 1.54 2.74 0.20
N ALA A 188 1.49 1.99 -0.89
CA ALA A 188 1.76 0.55 -0.87
C ALA A 188 3.20 0.24 -0.43
N VAL A 189 4.18 0.97 -0.94
CA VAL A 189 5.59 0.85 -0.52
C VAL A 189 5.76 1.20 0.95
N ALA A 190 5.17 2.32 1.40
CA ALA A 190 5.26 2.75 2.80
C ALA A 190 4.59 1.74 3.76
N ALA A 191 3.47 1.15 3.39
CA ALA A 191 2.80 0.12 4.19
C ALA A 191 3.66 -1.14 4.36
N TYR A 192 4.36 -1.58 3.30
CA TYR A 192 5.30 -2.70 3.41
C TYR A 192 6.52 -2.35 4.29
N ALA A 193 7.09 -1.16 4.13
CA ALA A 193 8.19 -0.68 4.97
C ALA A 193 7.76 -0.61 6.46
N GLY A 194 6.54 -0.16 6.74
CA GLY A 194 5.97 -0.19 8.09
C GLY A 194 5.89 -1.61 8.65
N ALA A 195 5.38 -2.57 7.87
CA ALA A 195 5.32 -3.97 8.29
C ALA A 195 6.73 -4.58 8.57
N GLN A 196 7.75 -4.16 7.83
CA GLN A 196 9.13 -4.56 8.11
C GLN A 196 9.63 -3.96 9.43
N ALA A 197 9.36 -2.68 9.68
CA ALA A 197 9.71 -2.00 10.93
C ALA A 197 9.03 -2.67 12.12
N ASP A 198 7.73 -2.99 12.03
CA ASP A 198 6.96 -3.69 13.07
C ASP A 198 7.60 -5.04 13.45
N VAL A 199 8.18 -5.77 12.50
CA VAL A 199 8.90 -7.03 12.78
C VAL A 199 10.20 -6.77 13.54
N VAL A 200 10.94 -5.73 13.17
CA VAL A 200 12.20 -5.36 13.85
C VAL A 200 11.91 -4.91 15.27
N ASP A 201 10.99 -3.97 15.43
CA ASP A 201 10.59 -3.42 16.74
C ASP A 201 9.99 -4.51 17.65
N GLY A 202 9.17 -5.40 17.07
CA GLY A 202 8.63 -6.54 17.78
C GLY A 202 9.68 -7.52 18.27
N LEU A 203 10.74 -7.74 17.50
CA LEU A 203 11.90 -8.55 17.94
C LEU A 203 12.64 -7.88 19.11
N ASP A 204 12.93 -6.59 18.99
CA ASP A 204 13.72 -5.86 19.99
C ASP A 204 12.93 -5.70 21.29
N MET A 205 11.63 -5.42 21.21
CA MET A 205 10.75 -5.43 22.38
C MET A 205 10.70 -6.81 23.02
N THR A 206 10.57 -7.89 22.24
CA THR A 206 10.56 -9.26 22.77
C THR A 206 11.87 -9.61 23.46
N LYS A 207 13.02 -9.25 22.87
CA LYS A 207 14.34 -9.44 23.51
C LYS A 207 14.41 -8.71 24.84
N LEU A 208 13.97 -7.45 24.87
CA LEU A 208 13.99 -6.63 26.09
C LEU A 208 13.18 -7.28 27.22
N ILE A 209 11.93 -7.66 26.93
CA ILE A 209 11.03 -8.28 27.90
C ILE A 209 11.51 -9.66 28.32
N CYS A 210 12.01 -10.48 27.40
CA CYS A 210 12.46 -11.83 27.67
C CYS A 210 13.79 -11.90 28.44
N THR A 211 14.63 -10.85 28.40
CA THR A 211 15.89 -10.81 29.12
C THR A 211 15.78 -10.15 30.49
N LYS A 212 15.08 -9.02 30.58
CA LYS A 212 15.06 -8.24 31.83
C LYS A 212 13.91 -8.62 32.77
N GLY A 213 12.79 -9.12 32.21
CA GLY A 213 11.53 -9.25 32.97
C GLY A 213 11.05 -7.85 33.45
N PHE A 214 9.77 -7.64 33.54
CA PHE A 214 9.20 -6.48 34.25
C PHE A 214 8.54 -6.96 35.52
#